data_273157e2cf41d3463ffc2b8377746512
#
_entry.id   273157e2cf41d3463ffc2b8377746512
#
_cell.length_a   1.000
_cell.length_b   1.000
_cell.length_c   1.000
_cell.angle_alpha   90.00
_cell.angle_beta   90.00
_cell.angle_gamma   90.00
#
_symmetry.space_group_name_H-M   'P 1'
#
loop_
_entity.id
_entity.type
_entity.pdbx_description
1 polymer ?
#
loop_
_entity_poly.entity_id
_entity_poly.type
_entity_poly.pdbx_seq_one_letter_code
_entity_poly.pdbx_strand_id
1 'polypeptide(L)'
;MKGKILVVEDDLDLQKMYTEILESDEYQVETASNGEEGVMKFKEINPALIIMDSDMPILNGYDASLKIKQIDKNAKIILITGYSKVAEGIQEKGGDEFVEIITKPIGMDFLLETVKNIVSKKYCTIIFKNINSEKNQL
;
A
#
# COMPACT_ATOMS: atom_id res chain seq x y z
N MET A 1 -7.00 5.66 17.91
CA MET A 1 -6.74 5.64 16.47
C MET A 1 -6.03 4.36 16.09
N LYS A 2 -6.41 3.78 14.97
CA LYS A 2 -5.92 2.46 14.55
C LYS A 2 -4.53 2.48 13.92
N GLY A 3 -4.00 3.61 13.61
CA GLY A 3 -2.69 3.72 12.98
C GLY A 3 -2.66 4.81 11.93
N LYS A 4 -1.46 5.13 11.47
CA LYS A 4 -1.22 6.19 10.51
C LYS A 4 -0.95 5.59 9.14
N ILE A 5 -1.67 6.04 8.12
CA ILE A 5 -1.56 5.56 6.74
C ILE A 5 -1.14 6.72 5.85
N LEU A 6 -0.14 6.50 5.02
CA LEU A 6 0.27 7.45 3.99
C LEU A 6 -0.33 7.03 2.66
N VAL A 7 -1.11 7.92 2.06
CA VAL A 7 -1.72 7.69 0.73
C VAL A 7 -0.97 8.55 -0.28
N VAL A 8 -0.32 7.91 -1.24
CA VAL A 8 0.44 8.60 -2.28
C VAL A 8 -0.29 8.40 -3.61
N GLU A 9 -0.95 9.45 -4.06
CA GLU A 9 -1.83 9.43 -5.23
C GLU A 9 -1.88 10.83 -5.84
N ASP A 10 -1.64 10.95 -7.15
CA ASP A 10 -1.66 12.25 -7.82
C ASP A 10 -3.06 12.72 -8.21
N ASP A 11 -4.02 11.80 -8.39
CA ASP A 11 -5.41 12.14 -8.64
C ASP A 11 -6.07 12.59 -7.33
N LEU A 12 -6.41 13.87 -7.24
CA LEU A 12 -6.95 14.45 -6.01
C LEU A 12 -8.30 13.85 -5.62
N ASP A 13 -9.13 13.47 -6.58
CA ASP A 13 -10.42 12.85 -6.29
C ASP A 13 -10.24 11.45 -5.68
N LEU A 14 -9.34 10.65 -6.23
CA LEU A 14 -9.00 9.34 -5.68
C LEU A 14 -8.35 9.46 -4.30
N GLN A 15 -7.43 10.41 -4.16
CA GLN A 15 -6.77 10.69 -2.88
C GLN A 15 -7.81 10.98 -1.79
N LYS A 16 -8.79 11.81 -2.14
CA LYS A 16 -9.88 12.17 -1.22
C LYS A 16 -10.75 10.96 -0.89
N MET A 17 -11.09 10.13 -1.88
CA MET A 17 -11.88 8.92 -1.65
C MET A 17 -11.18 7.95 -0.70
N TYR A 18 -9.90 7.70 -0.92
CA TYR A 18 -9.12 6.83 -0.05
C TYR A 18 -9.06 7.39 1.38
N THR A 19 -8.83 8.69 1.48
CA THR A 19 -8.75 9.36 2.78
C THR A 19 -10.07 9.24 3.55
N GLU A 20 -11.19 9.53 2.89
CA GLU A 20 -12.50 9.47 3.53
C GLU A 20 -12.84 8.06 4.03
N ILE A 21 -12.60 7.03 3.23
CA ILE A 21 -12.94 5.67 3.64
C ILE A 21 -12.04 5.20 4.79
N LEU A 22 -10.77 5.53 4.77
CA LEU A 22 -9.84 5.13 5.82
C LEU A 22 -10.10 5.90 7.12
N GLU A 23 -10.37 7.20 7.03
CA GLU A 23 -10.69 7.99 8.21
C GLU A 23 -12.02 7.55 8.85
N SER A 24 -12.98 7.08 8.04
CA SER A 24 -14.25 6.56 8.56
C SER A 24 -14.05 5.34 9.44
N ASP A 25 -12.94 4.61 9.28
CA ASP A 25 -12.58 3.46 10.11
C ASP A 25 -11.49 3.80 11.13
N GLU A 26 -11.38 5.08 11.48
CA GLU A 26 -10.53 5.59 12.56
C GLU A 26 -9.02 5.54 12.30
N TYR A 27 -8.58 5.37 11.04
CA TYR A 27 -7.19 5.54 10.69
C TYR A 27 -6.86 7.03 10.56
N GLN A 28 -5.64 7.38 10.91
CA GLN A 28 -5.10 8.71 10.66
C GLN A 28 -4.43 8.71 9.29
N VAL A 29 -4.83 9.61 8.40
CA VAL A 29 -4.37 9.61 7.01
C VAL A 29 -3.57 10.86 6.69
N GLU A 30 -2.39 10.68 6.12
CA GLU A 30 -1.61 11.74 5.51
C GLU A 30 -1.54 11.46 4.01
N THR A 31 -1.44 12.51 3.20
CA THR A 31 -1.44 12.37 1.75
C THR A 31 -0.21 12.97 1.10
N ALA A 32 0.16 12.43 -0.06
CA ALA A 32 1.20 12.96 -0.92
C ALA A 32 0.73 12.87 -2.38
N SER A 33 1.14 13.79 -3.22
CA SER A 33 0.64 13.90 -4.59
C SER A 33 1.60 13.38 -5.66
N ASN A 34 2.79 12.95 -5.25
CA ASN A 34 3.75 12.30 -6.15
C ASN A 34 4.72 11.45 -5.32
N GLY A 35 5.54 10.68 -6.02
CA GLY A 35 6.45 9.75 -5.36
C GLY A 35 7.52 10.42 -4.51
N GLU A 36 8.03 11.56 -4.95
CA GLU A 36 9.04 12.31 -4.19
C GLU A 36 8.49 12.83 -2.87
N GLU A 37 7.30 13.44 -2.91
CA GLU A 37 6.60 13.89 -1.71
C GLU A 37 6.27 12.70 -0.81
N GLY A 38 5.92 11.56 -1.39
CA GLY A 38 5.67 10.33 -0.66
C GLY A 38 6.87 9.86 0.15
N VAL A 39 8.05 9.87 -0.46
CA VAL A 39 9.30 9.49 0.23
C VAL A 39 9.59 10.47 1.37
N MET A 40 9.43 11.77 1.13
CA MET A 40 9.65 12.78 2.16
C MET A 40 8.69 12.62 3.34
N LYS A 41 7.42 12.43 3.06
CA LYS A 41 6.41 12.23 4.11
C LYS A 41 6.62 10.94 4.88
N PHE A 42 7.06 9.89 4.20
CA PHE A 42 7.42 8.64 4.89
C PHE A 42 8.44 8.88 5.99
N LYS A 43 9.47 9.67 5.69
CA LYS A 43 10.51 10.00 6.67
C LYS A 43 9.96 10.79 7.86
N GLU A 44 9.01 11.71 7.58
CA GLU A 44 8.45 12.59 8.61
C GLU A 44 7.50 11.86 9.56
N ILE A 45 6.63 11.00 9.03
CA ILE A 45 5.52 10.47 9.81
C ILE A 45 5.67 9.01 10.21
N ASN A 46 6.55 8.26 9.57
CA ASN A 46 6.76 6.84 9.82
C ASN A 46 5.44 6.07 9.89
N PRO A 47 4.69 5.97 8.79
CA PRO A 47 3.35 5.38 8.81
C PRO A 47 3.40 3.86 9.00
N ALA A 48 2.30 3.30 9.51
CA ALA A 48 2.14 1.86 9.63
C ALA A 48 1.97 1.18 8.26
N LEU A 49 1.46 1.92 7.27
CA LEU A 49 1.17 1.41 5.94
C LEU A 49 1.23 2.54 4.92
N ILE A 50 1.70 2.22 3.72
CA ILE A 50 1.70 3.15 2.59
C ILE A 50 0.84 2.57 1.49
N ILE A 51 -0.09 3.37 0.97
CA ILE A 51 -0.85 3.06 -0.24
C ILE A 51 -0.24 3.89 -1.36
N MET A 52 0.35 3.24 -2.35
CA MET A 52 1.15 3.88 -3.37
C MET A 52 0.58 3.63 -4.75
N ASP A 53 0.19 4.69 -5.46
CA ASP A 53 -0.15 4.60 -6.88
C ASP A 53 1.11 4.40 -7.70
N SER A 54 1.08 3.47 -8.65
CA SER A 54 2.26 3.18 -9.47
C SER A 54 2.54 4.24 -10.53
N ASP A 55 1.52 4.94 -10.99
CA ASP A 55 1.58 5.82 -12.16
C ASP A 55 1.41 7.28 -11.77
N MET A 56 2.52 7.94 -11.47
CA MET A 56 2.55 9.33 -11.02
C MET A 56 3.67 10.10 -11.70
N PRO A 57 3.51 11.44 -11.82
CA PRO A 57 4.58 12.29 -12.34
C PRO A 57 5.74 12.42 -11.34
N ILE A 58 6.86 12.93 -11.82
CA ILE A 58 8.09 13.25 -11.08
C ILE A 58 8.83 11.97 -10.66
N LEU A 59 8.24 11.17 -9.80
CA LEU A 59 8.78 9.89 -9.36
C LEU A 59 7.61 8.90 -9.29
N ASN A 60 7.67 7.83 -10.10
CA ASN A 60 6.59 6.85 -10.13
C ASN A 60 6.56 6.03 -8.83
N GLY A 61 5.43 5.35 -8.61
CA GLY A 61 5.21 4.64 -7.35
C GLY A 61 6.15 3.48 -7.10
N TYR A 62 6.56 2.78 -8.16
CA TYR A 62 7.50 1.67 -8.01
C TYR A 62 8.86 2.18 -7.52
N ASP A 63 9.40 3.20 -8.18
CA ASP A 63 10.69 3.77 -7.80
C ASP A 63 10.65 4.43 -6.43
N ALA A 64 9.54 5.11 -6.10
CA ALA A 64 9.33 5.67 -4.77
C ALA A 64 9.34 4.58 -3.70
N SER A 65 8.68 3.46 -3.99
CA SER A 65 8.64 2.32 -3.07
C SER A 65 10.02 1.73 -2.83
N LEU A 66 10.84 1.62 -3.87
CA LEU A 66 12.21 1.14 -3.72
C LEU A 66 13.03 2.07 -2.82
N LYS A 67 12.86 3.38 -2.96
CA LYS A 67 13.54 4.37 -2.10
C LYS A 67 13.09 4.22 -0.65
N ILE A 68 11.80 4.05 -0.42
CA ILE A 68 11.26 3.84 0.93
C ILE A 68 11.85 2.57 1.54
N LYS A 69 11.92 1.50 0.78
CA LYS A 69 12.49 0.23 1.27
C LYS A 69 13.98 0.32 1.57
N GLN A 70 14.71 1.20 0.90
CA GLN A 70 16.11 1.47 1.25
C GLN A 70 16.24 2.19 2.58
N ILE A 71 15.25 3.02 2.94
CA ILE A 71 15.21 3.72 4.23
C ILE A 71 14.80 2.76 5.34
N ASP A 72 13.76 1.96 5.10
CA ASP A 72 13.23 0.98 6.05
C ASP A 72 12.75 -0.26 5.31
N LYS A 73 13.52 -1.32 5.40
CA LYS A 73 13.19 -2.59 4.72
C LYS A 73 11.90 -3.23 5.22
N ASN A 74 11.42 -2.82 6.39
CA ASN A 74 10.18 -3.33 6.99
C ASN A 74 8.95 -2.49 6.65
N ALA A 75 9.11 -1.42 5.85
CA ALA A 75 8.00 -0.61 5.40
C ALA A 75 6.97 -1.46 4.65
N LYS A 76 5.70 -1.29 4.99
CA LYS A 76 4.61 -2.03 4.36
C LYS A 76 3.98 -1.17 3.28
N ILE A 77 4.01 -1.63 2.05
CA ILE A 77 3.54 -0.87 0.89
C ILE A 77 2.54 -1.70 0.11
N ILE A 78 1.34 -1.14 -0.11
CA ILE A 78 0.38 -1.63 -1.09
C ILE A 78 0.60 -0.83 -2.36
N LEU A 79 0.93 -1.48 -3.46
CA LEU A 79 1.04 -0.82 -4.76
C LEU A 79 -0.28 -0.96 -5.51
N ILE A 80 -0.83 0.15 -5.98
CA ILE A 80 -2.06 0.15 -6.78
C ILE A 80 -1.69 0.60 -8.18
N THR A 81 -2.04 -0.21 -9.19
CA THR A 81 -1.69 0.06 -10.58
C THR A 81 -2.90 -0.10 -11.49
N GLY A 82 -3.00 0.76 -12.52
CA GLY A 82 -4.01 0.63 -13.56
C GLY A 82 -3.64 -0.36 -14.66
N TYR A 83 -2.40 -0.86 -14.63
CA TYR A 83 -1.88 -1.72 -15.70
C TYR A 83 -1.51 -3.10 -15.15
N SER A 84 -2.28 -4.12 -15.55
CA SER A 84 -2.03 -5.50 -15.14
C SER A 84 -0.64 -6.00 -15.55
N LYS A 85 -0.14 -5.53 -16.69
CA LYS A 85 1.20 -5.89 -17.16
C LYS A 85 2.30 -5.38 -16.23
N VAL A 86 2.11 -4.20 -15.62
CA VAL A 86 3.05 -3.66 -14.64
C VAL A 86 3.08 -4.56 -13.40
N ALA A 87 1.89 -4.95 -12.91
CA ALA A 87 1.78 -5.84 -11.77
C ALA A 87 2.45 -7.19 -12.03
N GLU A 88 2.20 -7.78 -13.20
CA GLU A 88 2.81 -9.06 -13.60
C GLU A 88 4.34 -8.94 -13.66
N GLY A 89 4.85 -7.87 -14.26
CA GLY A 89 6.29 -7.65 -14.36
C GLY A 89 6.97 -7.50 -13.00
N ILE A 90 6.31 -6.85 -12.05
CA ILE A 90 6.82 -6.71 -10.69
C ILE A 90 6.84 -8.06 -9.99
N GLN A 91 5.78 -8.85 -10.12
CA GLN A 91 5.69 -10.18 -9.50
C GLN A 91 6.75 -11.12 -10.07
N GLU A 92 7.02 -11.07 -11.38
CA GLU A 92 8.08 -11.87 -12.01
C GLU A 92 9.47 -11.52 -11.48
N LYS A 93 9.69 -10.27 -11.09
CA LYS A 93 10.96 -9.80 -10.52
C LYS A 93 11.10 -10.07 -9.02
N GLY A 94 10.11 -10.75 -8.42
CA GLY A 94 10.13 -11.11 -7.02
C GLY A 94 9.04 -10.45 -6.18
N GLY A 95 8.69 -9.18 -6.43
CA GLY A 95 7.58 -8.49 -5.80
C GLY A 95 7.61 -8.37 -4.28
N ASP A 96 8.72 -8.73 -3.64
CA ASP A 96 8.84 -8.81 -2.18
C ASP A 96 8.81 -7.45 -1.50
N GLU A 97 8.96 -6.37 -2.27
CA GLU A 97 8.90 -5.00 -1.79
C GLU A 97 7.49 -4.60 -1.36
N PHE A 98 6.47 -5.34 -1.79
CA PHE A 98 5.06 -4.99 -1.56
C PHE A 98 4.35 -6.06 -0.74
N VAL A 99 3.54 -5.63 0.24
CA VAL A 99 2.67 -6.56 0.96
C VAL A 99 1.47 -6.95 0.09
N GLU A 100 1.10 -6.10 -0.87
CA GLU A 100 0.02 -6.39 -1.81
C GLU A 100 0.22 -5.55 -3.07
N ILE A 101 -0.15 -6.11 -4.23
CA ILE A 101 -0.21 -5.38 -5.50
C ILE A 101 -1.64 -5.51 -6.00
N ILE A 102 -2.32 -4.38 -6.17
CA ILE A 102 -3.73 -4.35 -6.53
C ILE A 102 -3.90 -3.63 -7.87
N THR A 103 -4.66 -4.23 -8.78
CA THR A 103 -4.98 -3.63 -10.08
C THR A 103 -6.27 -2.83 -9.98
N LYS A 104 -6.26 -1.60 -10.52
CA LYS A 104 -7.46 -0.77 -10.59
C LYS A 104 -8.48 -1.37 -11.57
N PRO A 105 -9.78 -1.16 -11.39
CA PRO A 105 -10.40 -0.38 -10.32
C PRO A 105 -10.47 -1.15 -9.02
N ILE A 106 -10.25 -0.46 -7.89
CA ILE A 106 -10.29 -1.08 -6.57
C ILE A 106 -11.60 -0.68 -5.87
N GLY A 107 -12.31 -1.68 -5.32
CA GLY A 107 -13.48 -1.42 -4.49
C GLY A 107 -13.05 -0.88 -3.12
N MET A 108 -13.78 0.10 -2.61
CA MET A 108 -13.43 0.72 -1.32
C MET A 108 -13.56 -0.26 -0.15
N ASP A 109 -14.55 -1.17 -0.20
CA ASP A 109 -14.71 -2.19 0.82
C ASP A 109 -13.53 -3.16 0.83
N PHE A 110 -13.05 -3.54 -0.34
CA PHE A 110 -11.89 -4.40 -0.50
C PHE A 110 -10.62 -3.72 0.02
N LEU A 111 -10.44 -2.45 -0.30
CA LEU A 111 -9.30 -1.68 0.21
C LEU A 111 -9.31 -1.62 1.73
N LEU A 112 -10.44 -1.29 2.31
CA LEU A 112 -10.57 -1.16 3.77
C LEU A 112 -10.27 -2.48 4.46
N GLU A 113 -10.79 -3.58 3.97
CA GLU A 113 -10.55 -4.90 4.54
C GLU A 113 -9.07 -5.31 4.41
N THR A 114 -8.47 -5.05 3.24
CA THR A 114 -7.04 -5.32 3.02
C THR A 114 -6.19 -4.53 4.01
N VAL A 115 -6.50 -3.25 4.20
CA VAL A 115 -5.77 -2.40 5.16
C VAL A 115 -5.92 -2.94 6.59
N LYS A 116 -7.13 -3.30 6.99
CA LYS A 116 -7.37 -3.88 8.33
C LYS A 116 -6.50 -5.11 8.58
N ASN A 117 -6.44 -6.00 7.60
CA ASN A 117 -5.68 -7.24 7.73
C ASN A 117 -4.19 -6.97 7.84
N ILE A 118 -3.66 -6.00 7.11
CA ILE A 118 -2.24 -5.69 7.10
C ILE A 118 -1.83 -4.95 8.38
N VAL A 119 -2.61 -3.98 8.83
CA VAL A 119 -2.29 -3.16 10.01
C VAL A 119 -2.42 -3.98 11.30
N SER A 120 -3.32 -4.96 11.34
CA SER A 120 -3.56 -5.82 12.49
C SER A 120 -2.51 -6.94 12.56
N LYS A 121 -1.29 -6.63 12.97
CA LYS A 121 -0.09 -7.46 12.83
C LYS A 121 -0.19 -8.91 13.33
N LYS A 122 -0.72 -9.13 14.55
CA LYS A 122 -0.81 -10.47 15.14
C LYS A 122 -1.82 -11.33 14.40
N TYR A 123 -2.95 -10.74 14.10
CA TYR A 123 -4.07 -11.43 13.47
C TYR A 123 -3.73 -11.78 12.02
N CYS A 124 -3.13 -10.83 11.31
CA CYS A 124 -2.73 -11.02 9.91
C CYS A 124 -1.71 -12.14 9.75
N THR A 125 -0.72 -12.21 10.64
CA THR A 125 0.31 -13.24 10.59
C THR A 125 -0.27 -14.64 10.80
N ILE A 126 -1.20 -14.80 11.73
CA ILE A 126 -1.85 -16.08 12.01
C ILE A 126 -2.72 -16.52 10.83
N ILE A 127 -3.53 -15.64 10.29
CA ILE A 127 -4.38 -15.92 9.13
C ILE A 127 -3.54 -16.29 7.91
N PHE A 128 -2.47 -15.55 7.67
CA PHE A 128 -1.59 -15.79 6.52
C PHE A 128 -0.93 -17.16 6.60
N LYS A 129 -0.47 -17.56 7.76
CA LYS A 129 0.10 -18.89 7.99
C LYS A 129 -0.93 -20.00 7.75
N ASN A 130 -2.14 -19.81 8.24
CA ASN A 130 -3.20 -20.81 8.07
C ASN A 130 -3.60 -20.97 6.60
N ILE A 131 -3.75 -19.86 5.88
CA ILE A 131 -4.07 -19.88 4.44
C ILE A 131 -2.97 -20.55 3.64
N ASN A 132 -1.72 -20.23 3.90
CA ASN A 132 -0.59 -20.83 3.20
C ASN A 132 -0.45 -22.33 3.51
N SER A 133 -0.71 -22.73 4.75
CA SER A 133 -0.73 -24.14 5.12
C SER A 133 -1.80 -24.93 4.38
N GLU A 134 -3.00 -24.37 4.26
CA GLU A 134 -4.11 -24.97 3.53
C GLU A 134 -3.79 -25.07 2.03
N LYS A 135 -3.21 -24.04 1.44
CA LYS A 135 -2.81 -24.04 0.02
C LYS A 135 -1.73 -25.07 -0.26
N ASN A 136 -0.80 -25.27 0.65
CA ASN A 136 0.28 -26.22 0.49
C ASN A 136 -0.18 -27.67 0.66
N GLN A 137 -1.35 -27.90 1.23
CA GLN A 137 -1.96 -29.22 1.37
C GLN A 137 -2.78 -29.66 0.13
N LEU A 138 -3.00 -28.75 -0.79
CA LEU A 138 -3.72 -29.00 -2.02
C LEU A 138 -2.75 -29.26 -3.18
#